data_09dec908a1478bfcf18df86830ddff1b
#
_entry.id   09dec908a1478bfcf18df86830ddff1b
#
_cell.length_a   1.000
_cell.length_b   1.000
_cell.length_c   1.000
_cell.angle_alpha   90.00
_cell.angle_beta   90.00
_cell.angle_gamma   90.00
#
_symmetry.space_group_name_H-M   'P 1'
#
loop_
_entity.id
_entity.type
_entity.pdbx_description
1 polymer ?
#
loop_
_entity_poly.entity_id
_entity_poly.type
_entity_poly.pdbx_seq_one_letter_code
_entity_poly.pdbx_strand_id
1 'polypeptide(L)' 'LILHGEQHYDYYAPVHVGDRITCQQKVVDIYDKKGGALWFVVSETSMKDQTGKAVAKATGITVVRNPDAAKK' A
#
# COMPACT_ATOMS: atom_id res chain seq x y z
N LEU A 1 -15.10 -4.71 -7.72
CA LEU A 1 -14.05 -5.72 -7.91
C LEU A 1 -12.69 -5.13 -7.64
N ILE A 2 -11.93 -5.76 -6.78
CA ILE A 2 -10.59 -5.30 -6.39
C ILE A 2 -9.57 -6.21 -7.03
N LEU A 3 -8.62 -5.60 -7.76
CA LEU A 3 -7.50 -6.31 -8.37
C LEU A 3 -6.22 -5.83 -7.70
N HIS A 4 -5.36 -6.78 -7.33
CA HIS A 4 -4.07 -6.44 -6.75
C HIS A 4 -3.10 -6.03 -7.87
N GLY A 5 -2.56 -4.81 -7.80
CA GLY A 5 -1.68 -4.28 -8.83
C GLY A 5 -0.22 -4.60 -8.55
N GLU A 6 0.43 -3.80 -7.71
CA GLU A 6 1.85 -3.93 -7.41
C GLU A 6 2.10 -3.84 -5.92
N GLN A 7 3.23 -4.40 -5.49
CA GLN A 7 3.66 -4.30 -4.11
C GLN A 7 5.18 -4.24 -4.06
N HIS A 8 5.71 -3.26 -3.34
CA HIS A 8 7.14 -3.06 -3.14
C HIS A 8 7.47 -3.04 -1.67
N TYR A 9 8.60 -3.63 -1.32
CA TYR A 9 9.10 -3.64 0.05
C TYR A 9 10.49 -3.04 0.09
N ASP A 10 10.70 -2.10 0.99
CA ASP A 10 12.01 -1.54 1.27
C ASP A 10 12.39 -1.91 2.70
N TYR A 11 13.56 -2.51 2.87
CA TYR A 11 14.05 -2.92 4.18
C TYR A 11 15.22 -2.02 4.57
N TYR A 12 15.13 -1.40 5.73
CA TYR A 12 16.13 -0.45 6.19
C TYR A 12 17.02 -1.00 7.29
N ALA A 13 16.51 -1.94 8.07
CA ALA A 13 17.23 -2.51 9.20
C ALA A 13 16.74 -3.93 9.45
N PRO A 14 17.61 -4.81 9.99
CA PRO A 14 17.17 -6.17 10.32
C PRO A 14 16.21 -6.16 11.51
N VAL A 15 15.26 -7.10 11.48
CA VAL A 15 14.32 -7.33 12.56
C VAL A 15 14.83 -8.53 13.37
N HIS A 16 14.95 -8.36 14.68
CA HIS A 16 15.43 -9.41 15.58
C HIS A 16 14.28 -10.07 16.30
N VAL A 17 14.51 -11.31 16.73
CA VAL A 17 13.52 -12.04 17.53
C VAL A 17 13.25 -11.25 18.81
N GLY A 18 11.95 -11.05 19.10
CA GLY A 18 11.53 -10.27 20.26
C GLY A 18 11.26 -8.82 19.99
N ASP A 19 11.57 -8.34 18.80
CA ASP A 19 11.25 -6.96 18.42
C ASP A 19 9.74 -6.77 18.30
N ARG A 20 9.27 -5.62 18.76
CA ARG A 20 7.87 -5.22 18.58
C ARG A 20 7.79 -4.34 17.38
N ILE A 21 7.03 -4.76 16.38
CA ILE A 21 6.88 -4.01 15.14
C ILE A 21 5.52 -3.34 15.12
N THR A 22 5.53 -2.04 14.94
CA THR A 22 4.31 -1.25 14.77
C THR A 22 4.15 -0.94 13.30
N CYS A 23 3.00 -1.30 12.75
CA CYS A 23 2.68 -1.03 11.35
C CYS A 23 1.68 0.11 11.28
N GLN A 24 1.95 1.08 10.42
CA GLN A 24 1.05 2.19 10.17
C GLN A 24 0.81 2.31 8.68
N GLN A 25 -0.44 2.21 8.27
CA GLN A 25 -0.82 2.28 6.87
C GLN A 25 -1.52 3.60 6.58
N LYS A 26 -1.20 4.19 5.44
CA LYS A 26 -1.92 5.38 4.97
C LYS A 26 -2.07 5.32 3.45
N VAL A 27 -3.12 5.94 2.95
CA VAL A 27 -3.30 6.14 1.51
C VAL A 27 -2.52 7.40 1.13
N VAL A 28 -1.59 7.25 0.20
CA VAL A 28 -0.72 8.36 -0.22
C VAL A 28 -1.14 8.97 -1.54
N ASP A 29 -1.90 8.21 -2.35
CA ASP A 29 -2.38 8.72 -3.62
C ASP A 29 -3.58 7.92 -4.09
N ILE A 30 -4.47 8.58 -4.84
CA ILE A 30 -5.60 7.94 -5.52
C ILE A 30 -5.71 8.60 -6.88
N TYR A 31 -5.72 7.79 -7.93
CA TYR A 31 -5.91 8.31 -9.28
C TYR A 31 -6.74 7.34 -10.10
N ASP A 32 -7.34 7.83 -11.18
CA ASP A 32 -8.16 7.01 -12.04
C ASP A 32 -7.61 6.99 -13.47
N LYS A 33 -8.01 5.97 -14.21
CA LYS A 33 -7.70 5.84 -15.62
C LYS A 33 -8.93 5.34 -16.37
N LYS A 34 -8.92 5.50 -17.68
CA LYS A 34 -10.01 5.06 -18.56
C LYS A 34 -11.36 5.69 -18.18
N GLY A 35 -11.34 6.99 -17.88
CA GLY A 35 -12.57 7.72 -17.58
C GLY A 35 -13.26 7.28 -16.30
N GLY A 36 -12.52 6.78 -15.32
CA GLY A 36 -13.07 6.34 -14.05
C GLY A 36 -13.40 4.85 -14.01
N ALA A 37 -13.10 4.10 -15.08
CA ALA A 37 -13.34 2.66 -15.08
C ALA A 37 -12.38 1.92 -14.16
N LEU A 38 -11.18 2.45 -13.97
CA LEU A 38 -10.17 1.89 -13.08
C LEU A 38 -9.69 2.96 -12.11
N TRP A 39 -9.71 2.63 -10.84
CA TRP A 39 -9.18 3.47 -9.77
C TRP A 39 -7.95 2.79 -9.18
N PHE A 40 -6.90 3.58 -8.99
CA PHE A 40 -5.65 3.11 -8.41
C PHE A 40 -5.48 3.75 -7.05
N VAL A 41 -5.41 2.92 -6.03
CA VAL A 41 -5.20 3.37 -4.66
C VAL A 41 -3.79 2.99 -4.26
N VAL A 42 -2.94 3.98 -4.03
CA VAL A 42 -1.57 3.76 -3.59
C VAL A 42 -1.53 3.91 -2.08
N SER A 43 -1.15 2.86 -1.40
CA SER A 43 -1.02 2.85 0.05
C SER A 43 0.41 2.56 0.46
N GLU A 44 0.77 3.09 1.61
CA GLU A 44 2.11 2.93 2.18
C GLU A 44 1.98 2.45 3.62
N THR A 45 2.68 1.37 3.95
CA THR A 45 2.73 0.84 5.30
C THR A 45 4.14 1.02 5.83
N SER A 46 4.27 1.81 6.90
CA SER A 46 5.53 2.00 7.59
C SER A 46 5.62 1.05 8.76
N MET A 47 6.77 0.41 8.92
CA MET A 47 7.01 -0.52 10.01
C MET A 47 8.16 0.00 10.85
N LYS A 48 7.91 0.14 12.15
CA LYS A 48 8.88 0.66 13.11
C LYS A 48 9.04 -0.33 14.26
N ASP A 49 10.24 -0.36 14.82
CA ASP A 49 10.49 -1.18 16.01
C ASP A 49 10.06 -0.42 17.28
N GLN A 50 10.30 -1.03 18.44
CA GLN A 50 9.90 -0.47 19.73
C GLN A 50 10.62 0.84 20.09
N THR A 51 11.73 1.15 19.41
CA THR A 51 12.45 2.40 19.61
C THR A 51 11.99 3.50 18.68
N GLY A 52 11.07 3.23 17.79
CA GLY A 52 10.60 4.18 16.79
C GLY A 52 11.46 4.24 15.53
N LYS A 53 12.43 3.34 15.40
CA LYS A 53 13.28 3.27 14.23
C LYS A 53 12.55 2.58 13.09
N ALA A 54 12.60 3.18 11.91
CA ALA A 54 11.99 2.57 10.71
C ALA A 54 12.80 1.34 10.30
N VAL A 55 12.13 0.19 10.22
CA VAL A 55 12.78 -1.06 9.83
C VAL A 55 12.39 -1.50 8.43
N ALA A 56 11.19 -1.13 7.98
CA ALA A 56 10.73 -1.48 6.65
C ALA A 56 9.61 -0.56 6.20
N LYS A 57 9.36 -0.57 4.90
CA LYS A 57 8.26 0.16 4.30
C LYS A 57 7.70 -0.69 3.17
N ALA A 58 6.38 -0.86 3.16
CA ALA A 58 5.69 -1.55 2.08
C ALA A 58 4.84 -0.55 1.31
N THR A 59 4.96 -0.55 0.00
CA THR A 59 4.13 0.29 -0.86
C THR A 59 3.29 -0.63 -1.73
N GLY A 60 1.98 -0.46 -1.71
CA GLY A 60 1.07 -1.27 -2.49
C GLY A 60 0.18 -0.42 -3.37
N ILE A 61 -0.12 -0.93 -4.56
CA ILE A 61 -1.08 -0.32 -5.46
C ILE A 61 -2.24 -1.29 -5.61
N THR A 62 -3.42 -0.85 -5.20
CA THR A 62 -4.65 -1.63 -5.34
C THR A 62 -5.44 -1.06 -6.51
N VAL A 63 -5.86 -1.92 -7.41
CA VAL A 63 -6.67 -1.53 -8.55
C VAL A 63 -8.13 -1.88 -8.24
N VAL A 64 -8.99 -0.87 -8.29
CA VAL A 64 -10.42 -1.05 -8.10
C VAL A 64 -11.12 -0.82 -9.43
N ARG A 65 -11.82 -1.81 -9.90
CA ARG A 65 -12.59 -1.71 -11.14
C ARG A 65 -13.99 -1.20 -10.82
N ASN A 66 -14.41 -0.18 -11.55
CA ASN A 66 -15.76 0.35 -11.44
C ASN A 66 -16.63 -0.23 -12.57
N PRO A 67 -17.50 -1.21 -12.28
CA PRO A 67 -18.31 -1.81 -13.31
C PRO A 67 -19.34 -0.86 -13.91
N ASP A 68 -19.80 0.12 -13.15
CA ASP A 68 -20.79 1.08 -13.65
C ASP A 68 -20.20 2.00 -14.71
N ALA A 69 -18.94 2.39 -14.55
CA ALA A 69 -18.24 3.18 -15.56
C ALA A 69 -18.01 2.38 -16.84
N ALA A 70 -17.79 1.07 -16.72
CA ALA A 70 -17.53 0.20 -17.86
C ALA A 70 -18.78 -0.10 -18.69
N LYS A 71 -19.96 0.14 -18.12
CA LYS A 71 -21.23 -0.11 -18.82
C LYS A 71 -21.66 1.03 -19.74
N LYS A 72 -21.00 2.15 -19.70
CA LYS A 72 -21.35 3.28 -20.53
C LYS A 72 -20.85 3.17 -21.98
#